data_5d99a7cb2a3c32673319eb6f3d77aeb9
#
_entry.id   5d99a7cb2a3c32673319eb6f3d77aeb9
#
_cell.length_a   1.000
_cell.length_b   1.000
_cell.length_c   1.000
_cell.angle_alpha   90.00
_cell.angle_beta   90.00
_cell.angle_gamma   90.00
#
_symmetry.space_group_name_H-M   'P 1'
#
loop_
_entity.id
_entity.type
_entity.pdbx_description
1 polymer ?
#
loop_
_entity_poly.entity_id
_entity_poly.type
_entity_poly.pdbx_seq_one_letter_code
_entity_poly.pdbx_strand_id
1 'polypeptide(L)'
;MALSTLTAVYIDQLQDLYSADKQSLEATRKLHEAATDSDLKTALSNGVEGIQKGIDTLEVIIKSHDADPDGEFCKGMEGLVKEVHAHVLDADFGDDDVRDAMIITQYQRMTHYGLAGYGCLVAFAKRPGLADDANKLQTCLDNTYGGDREMTRIATGDVNKAATA
;
A
#
# COMPACT_ATOMS: atom_id res chain seq x y z
N MET A 1 21.35 -9.82 10.16
CA MET A 1 21.85 -9.11 11.39
C MET A 1 20.94 -9.42 12.56
N ALA A 2 21.42 -9.52 13.81
CA ALA A 2 20.51 -9.75 14.94
C ALA A 2 19.75 -8.46 15.27
N LEU A 3 18.42 -8.51 15.33
CA LEU A 3 17.58 -7.36 15.67
C LEU A 3 17.58 -7.17 17.21
N SER A 4 18.65 -6.58 17.74
CA SER A 4 18.89 -6.45 19.19
C SER A 4 18.49 -5.06 19.76
N THR A 5 18.13 -4.11 18.90
CA THR A 5 17.72 -2.75 19.31
C THR A 5 16.48 -2.31 18.54
N LEU A 6 15.71 -1.36 19.11
CA LEU A 6 14.56 -0.78 18.42
C LEU A 6 14.97 -0.08 17.13
N THR A 7 16.16 0.54 17.08
CA THR A 7 16.69 1.16 15.86
C THR A 7 16.96 0.12 14.77
N ALA A 8 17.50 -1.06 15.12
CA ALA A 8 17.69 -2.13 14.15
C ALA A 8 16.35 -2.64 13.60
N VAL A 9 15.35 -2.82 14.47
CA VAL A 9 13.99 -3.19 14.04
C VAL A 9 13.36 -2.09 13.17
N TYR A 10 13.57 -0.83 13.50
CA TYR A 10 13.06 0.30 12.72
C TYR A 10 13.62 0.30 11.28
N ILE A 11 14.94 0.13 11.14
CA ILE A 11 15.58 0.07 9.81
C ILE A 11 15.12 -1.16 9.01
N ASP A 12 15.06 -2.32 9.62
CA ASP A 12 14.56 -3.56 9.01
C ASP A 12 13.13 -3.40 8.50
N GLN A 13 12.25 -2.78 9.30
CA GLN A 13 10.86 -2.56 8.94
C GLN A 13 10.66 -1.42 7.92
N LEU A 14 11.56 -0.43 7.86
CA LEU A 14 11.60 0.54 6.75
C LEU A 14 11.90 -0.15 5.42
N GLN A 15 12.87 -1.05 5.39
CA GLN A 15 13.26 -1.83 4.21
C GLN A 15 12.15 -2.80 3.78
N ASP A 16 11.49 -3.49 4.73
CA ASP A 16 10.33 -4.35 4.46
C ASP A 16 9.18 -3.56 3.83
N LEU A 17 8.84 -2.39 4.41
CA LEU A 17 7.75 -1.56 3.87
C LEU A 17 8.11 -0.94 2.51
N TYR A 18 9.37 -0.56 2.28
CA TYR A 18 9.84 -0.11 0.97
C TYR A 18 9.65 -1.18 -0.11
N SER A 19 10.04 -2.42 0.20
CA SER A 19 9.80 -3.57 -0.68
C SER A 19 8.29 -3.82 -0.89
N ALA A 20 7.49 -3.71 0.16
CA ALA A 20 6.04 -3.87 0.08
C ALA A 20 5.40 -2.82 -0.85
N ASP A 21 5.77 -1.56 -0.70
CA ASP A 21 5.22 -0.47 -1.51
C ASP A 21 5.62 -0.60 -2.98
N LYS A 22 6.85 -1.02 -3.30
CA LYS A 22 7.27 -1.32 -4.68
C LYS A 22 6.41 -2.42 -5.31
N GLN A 23 6.12 -3.48 -4.59
CA GLN A 23 5.28 -4.57 -5.07
C GLN A 23 3.81 -4.13 -5.24
N SER A 24 3.26 -3.40 -4.26
CA SER A 24 1.88 -2.89 -4.30
C SER A 24 1.69 -1.86 -5.41
N LEU A 25 2.71 -1.03 -5.71
CA LEU A 25 2.67 -0.08 -6.81
C LEU A 25 2.40 -0.76 -8.15
N GLU A 26 3.17 -1.80 -8.47
CA GLU A 26 3.01 -2.55 -9.72
C GLU A 26 1.66 -3.27 -9.79
N ALA A 27 1.21 -3.85 -8.67
CA ALA A 27 -0.12 -4.46 -8.60
C ALA A 27 -1.24 -3.42 -8.79
N THR A 28 -1.12 -2.23 -8.16
CA THR A 28 -2.12 -1.17 -8.27
C THR A 28 -2.22 -0.62 -9.70
N ARG A 29 -1.10 -0.51 -10.42
CA ARG A 29 -1.11 -0.14 -11.86
C ARG A 29 -1.93 -1.12 -12.69
N LYS A 30 -1.74 -2.42 -12.48
CA LYS A 30 -2.51 -3.47 -13.16
C LYS A 30 -3.99 -3.44 -12.78
N LEU A 31 -4.32 -3.20 -11.51
CA LEU A 31 -5.71 -3.02 -11.08
C LEU A 31 -6.36 -1.81 -11.74
N HIS A 32 -5.64 -0.69 -11.87
CA HIS A 32 -6.11 0.49 -12.59
C HIS A 32 -6.40 0.19 -14.08
N GLU A 33 -5.55 -0.60 -14.75
CA GLU A 33 -5.77 -1.01 -16.13
C GLU A 33 -7.02 -1.92 -16.28
N ALA A 34 -7.24 -2.80 -15.30
CA ALA A 34 -8.36 -3.74 -15.29
C ALA A 34 -9.70 -3.12 -14.89
N ALA A 35 -9.71 -2.04 -14.13
CA ALA A 35 -10.92 -1.35 -13.66
C ALA A 35 -11.69 -0.73 -14.81
N THR A 36 -13.02 -0.67 -14.69
CA THR A 36 -13.93 -0.04 -15.69
C THR A 36 -14.67 1.17 -15.14
N ASP A 37 -15.04 1.17 -13.86
CA ASP A 37 -15.69 2.31 -13.22
C ASP A 37 -14.77 3.53 -13.19
N SER A 38 -15.27 4.71 -13.55
CA SER A 38 -14.47 5.93 -13.69
C SER A 38 -13.95 6.48 -12.36
N ASP A 39 -14.74 6.38 -11.29
CA ASP A 39 -14.36 6.84 -9.96
C ASP A 39 -13.31 5.90 -9.36
N LEU A 40 -13.49 4.59 -9.57
CA LEU A 40 -12.51 3.58 -9.17
C LEU A 40 -11.17 3.78 -9.90
N LYS A 41 -11.19 4.01 -11.21
CA LYS A 41 -9.96 4.32 -11.98
C LYS A 41 -9.26 5.56 -11.45
N THR A 42 -10.00 6.61 -11.16
CA THR A 42 -9.45 7.84 -10.58
C THR A 42 -8.83 7.59 -9.22
N ALA A 43 -9.50 6.85 -8.34
CA ALA A 43 -8.99 6.51 -7.02
C ALA A 43 -7.71 5.64 -7.10
N LEU A 44 -7.67 4.66 -8.01
CA LEU A 44 -6.49 3.82 -8.23
C LEU A 44 -5.31 4.63 -8.81
N SER A 45 -5.56 5.57 -9.73
CA SER A 45 -4.54 6.49 -10.24
C SER A 45 -3.94 7.34 -9.11
N ASN A 46 -4.78 7.91 -8.25
CA ASN A 46 -4.34 8.64 -7.05
C ASN A 46 -3.57 7.72 -6.08
N GLY A 47 -3.98 6.47 -5.98
CA GLY A 47 -3.28 5.43 -5.22
C GLY A 47 -1.87 5.18 -5.74
N VAL A 48 -1.69 5.04 -7.05
CA VAL A 48 -0.37 4.89 -7.70
C VAL A 48 0.55 6.08 -7.36
N GLU A 49 0.04 7.31 -7.46
CA GLU A 49 0.82 8.50 -7.11
C GLU A 49 1.17 8.55 -5.61
N GLY A 50 0.22 8.17 -4.75
CA GLY A 50 0.42 8.15 -3.30
C GLY A 50 1.46 7.11 -2.88
N ILE A 51 1.40 5.89 -3.43
CA ILE A 51 2.37 4.83 -3.17
C ILE A 51 3.76 5.24 -3.67
N GLN A 52 3.88 5.85 -4.86
CA GLN A 52 5.16 6.32 -5.37
C GLN A 52 5.80 7.36 -4.42
N LYS A 53 5.02 8.32 -3.92
CA LYS A 53 5.50 9.30 -2.93
C LYS A 53 5.93 8.62 -1.62
N GLY A 54 5.24 7.56 -1.22
CA GLY A 54 5.61 6.71 -0.09
C GLY A 54 6.98 6.06 -0.29
N ILE A 55 7.19 5.42 -1.44
CA ILE A 55 8.47 4.81 -1.83
C ILE A 55 9.61 5.84 -1.77
N ASP A 56 9.42 7.01 -2.39
CA ASP A 56 10.43 8.07 -2.41
C ASP A 56 10.77 8.54 -0.99
N THR A 57 9.76 8.65 -0.13
CA THR A 57 9.93 9.03 1.28
C THR A 57 10.70 7.98 2.08
N LEU A 58 10.34 6.71 1.93
CA LEU A 58 11.01 5.58 2.58
C LEU A 58 12.47 5.48 2.14
N GLU A 59 12.74 5.63 0.84
CA GLU A 59 14.11 5.61 0.30
C GLU A 59 14.99 6.70 0.93
N VAL A 60 14.47 7.93 1.03
CA VAL A 60 15.18 9.06 1.66
C VAL A 60 15.48 8.77 3.14
N ILE A 61 14.49 8.24 3.88
CA ILE A 61 14.67 7.89 5.30
C ILE A 61 15.71 6.79 5.45
N ILE A 62 15.59 5.68 4.71
CA ILE A 62 16.52 4.54 4.79
C ILE A 62 17.95 4.99 4.51
N LYS A 63 18.17 5.77 3.45
CA LYS A 63 19.49 6.30 3.10
C LYS A 63 20.05 7.24 4.17
N SER A 64 19.23 8.00 4.88
CA SER A 64 19.67 8.87 5.98
C SER A 64 20.18 8.10 7.20
N HIS A 65 19.87 6.82 7.29
CA HIS A 65 20.39 5.87 8.29
C HIS A 65 21.55 4.99 7.77
N ASP A 66 22.18 5.37 6.65
CA ASP A 66 23.27 4.62 6.00
C ASP A 66 22.91 3.17 5.69
N ALA A 67 21.62 2.90 5.40
CA ALA A 67 21.10 1.58 5.09
C ALA A 67 20.76 1.45 3.58
N ASP A 68 20.73 0.20 3.10
CA ASP A 68 20.35 -0.13 1.73
C ASP A 68 18.82 -0.26 1.63
N PRO A 69 18.12 0.52 0.77
CA PRO A 69 16.68 0.36 0.58
C PRO A 69 16.23 -1.04 0.16
N ASP A 70 17.05 -1.75 -0.59
CA ASP A 70 16.77 -3.11 -1.05
C ASP A 70 17.28 -4.20 -0.08
N GLY A 71 17.53 -3.86 1.19
CA GLY A 71 18.10 -4.78 2.20
C GLY A 71 17.13 -5.86 2.71
N GLU A 72 15.81 -5.73 2.48
CA GLU A 72 14.79 -6.71 2.86
C GLU A 72 13.77 -6.90 1.72
N PHE A 73 13.18 -8.10 1.66
CA PHE A 73 12.11 -8.42 0.70
C PHE A 73 10.83 -8.81 1.43
N CYS A 74 9.75 -8.06 1.20
CA CYS A 74 8.46 -8.27 1.86
C CYS A 74 7.69 -9.45 1.29
N LYS A 75 7.75 -10.61 1.96
CA LYS A 75 6.98 -11.81 1.62
C LYS A 75 5.48 -11.66 1.93
N GLY A 76 5.13 -10.80 2.87
CA GLY A 76 3.73 -10.50 3.20
C GLY A 76 3.02 -9.84 2.02
N MET A 77 3.61 -8.80 1.46
CA MET A 77 3.07 -8.13 0.27
C MET A 77 3.14 -9.02 -0.97
N GLU A 78 4.20 -9.81 -1.14
CA GLU A 78 4.25 -10.81 -2.22
C GLU A 78 3.04 -11.75 -2.19
N GLY A 79 2.63 -12.20 -1.01
CA GLY A 79 1.43 -13.01 -0.82
C GLY A 79 0.17 -12.26 -1.26
N LEU A 80 0.00 -11.00 -0.83
CA LEU A 80 -1.15 -10.18 -1.21
C LEU A 80 -1.18 -9.89 -2.72
N VAL A 81 -0.03 -9.67 -3.36
CA VAL A 81 0.05 -9.49 -4.83
C VAL A 81 -0.32 -10.78 -5.57
N LYS A 82 0.04 -11.95 -5.05
CA LYS A 82 -0.43 -13.24 -5.60
C LYS A 82 -1.95 -13.38 -5.51
N GLU A 83 -2.58 -12.88 -4.43
CA GLU A 83 -4.05 -12.82 -4.31
C GLU A 83 -4.67 -11.87 -5.35
N VAL A 84 -4.03 -10.71 -5.63
CA VAL A 84 -4.46 -9.81 -6.72
C VAL A 84 -4.49 -10.55 -8.05
N HIS A 85 -3.43 -11.28 -8.38
CA HIS A 85 -3.39 -12.09 -9.59
C HIS A 85 -4.48 -13.15 -9.61
N ALA A 86 -4.56 -13.98 -8.59
CA ALA A 86 -5.49 -15.10 -8.53
C ALA A 86 -6.97 -14.68 -8.55
N HIS A 87 -7.31 -13.56 -7.91
CA HIS A 87 -8.69 -13.14 -7.71
C HIS A 87 -9.15 -11.99 -8.62
N VAL A 88 -8.24 -11.34 -9.37
CA VAL A 88 -8.61 -10.26 -10.30
C VAL A 88 -8.01 -10.47 -11.68
N LEU A 89 -6.66 -10.51 -11.78
CA LEU A 89 -5.99 -10.40 -13.08
C LEU A 89 -6.08 -11.69 -13.90
N ASP A 90 -6.04 -12.84 -13.24
CA ASP A 90 -6.09 -14.16 -13.86
C ASP A 90 -7.48 -14.83 -13.69
N ALA A 91 -8.43 -14.13 -13.04
CA ALA A 91 -9.80 -14.60 -12.85
C ALA A 91 -10.69 -14.24 -14.04
N ASP A 92 -11.67 -15.09 -14.32
CA ASP A 92 -12.69 -14.86 -15.34
C ASP A 92 -13.95 -14.27 -14.70
N PHE A 93 -14.41 -13.14 -15.21
CA PHE A 93 -15.60 -12.45 -14.72
C PHE A 93 -16.65 -12.39 -15.82
N GLY A 94 -17.87 -12.80 -15.49
CA GLY A 94 -19.04 -12.66 -16.37
C GLY A 94 -19.55 -11.21 -16.47
N ASP A 95 -19.08 -10.33 -15.60
CA ASP A 95 -19.54 -8.95 -15.47
C ASP A 95 -18.42 -8.03 -14.98
N ASP A 96 -18.30 -6.83 -15.59
CA ASP A 96 -17.26 -5.88 -15.29
C ASP A 96 -17.45 -5.21 -13.91
N ASP A 97 -18.70 -4.97 -13.48
CA ASP A 97 -19.00 -4.38 -12.18
C ASP A 97 -18.61 -5.32 -11.03
N VAL A 98 -18.79 -6.64 -11.23
CA VAL A 98 -18.35 -7.66 -10.28
C VAL A 98 -16.82 -7.68 -10.16
N ARG A 99 -16.12 -7.52 -11.29
CA ARG A 99 -14.65 -7.40 -11.28
C ARG A 99 -14.20 -6.13 -10.53
N ASP A 100 -14.85 -5.01 -10.75
CA ASP A 100 -14.53 -3.74 -10.07
C ASP A 100 -14.72 -3.87 -8.54
N ALA A 101 -15.78 -4.53 -8.08
CA ALA A 101 -15.96 -4.85 -6.66
C ALA A 101 -14.81 -5.71 -6.10
N MET A 102 -14.32 -6.69 -6.86
CA MET A 102 -13.19 -7.53 -6.45
C MET A 102 -11.87 -6.73 -6.45
N ILE A 103 -11.67 -5.80 -7.39
CA ILE A 103 -10.52 -4.88 -7.42
C ILE A 103 -10.45 -4.10 -6.10
N ILE A 104 -11.56 -3.50 -5.65
CA ILE A 104 -11.61 -2.77 -4.38
C ILE A 104 -11.18 -3.65 -3.23
N THR A 105 -11.69 -4.88 -3.16
CA THR A 105 -11.35 -5.85 -2.10
C THR A 105 -9.85 -6.11 -2.03
N GLN A 106 -9.19 -6.37 -3.15
CA GLN A 106 -7.77 -6.70 -3.19
C GLN A 106 -6.90 -5.45 -2.92
N TYR A 107 -7.26 -4.31 -3.48
CA TYR A 107 -6.57 -3.05 -3.23
C TYR A 107 -6.58 -2.66 -1.74
N GLN A 108 -7.74 -2.75 -1.07
CA GLN A 108 -7.84 -2.43 0.35
C GLN A 108 -7.00 -3.35 1.23
N ARG A 109 -6.85 -4.64 0.90
CA ARG A 109 -5.96 -5.55 1.63
C ARG A 109 -4.51 -5.08 1.58
N MET A 110 -4.01 -4.70 0.40
CA MET A 110 -2.66 -4.14 0.26
C MET A 110 -2.53 -2.80 1.01
N THR A 111 -3.53 -1.94 0.90
CA THR A 111 -3.57 -0.64 1.59
C THR A 111 -3.51 -0.81 3.10
N HIS A 112 -4.26 -1.76 3.68
CA HIS A 112 -4.24 -2.04 5.12
C HIS A 112 -2.91 -2.62 5.60
N TYR A 113 -2.20 -3.38 4.76
CA TYR A 113 -0.81 -3.77 5.05
C TYR A 113 0.08 -2.52 5.18
N GLY A 114 -0.03 -1.58 4.24
CA GLY A 114 0.67 -0.30 4.30
C GLY A 114 0.32 0.53 5.54
N LEU A 115 -0.98 0.63 5.89
CA LEU A 115 -1.44 1.32 7.10
C LEU A 115 -0.79 0.77 8.37
N ALA A 116 -0.73 -0.56 8.50
CA ALA A 116 -0.07 -1.21 9.62
C ALA A 116 1.43 -0.90 9.65
N GLY A 117 2.11 -0.99 8.50
CA GLY A 117 3.54 -0.70 8.35
C GLY A 117 3.88 0.73 8.73
N TYR A 118 3.26 1.72 8.10
CA TYR A 118 3.48 3.14 8.40
C TYR A 118 3.16 3.49 9.86
N GLY A 119 2.05 2.96 10.40
CA GLY A 119 1.67 3.19 11.80
C GLY A 119 2.72 2.70 12.79
N CYS A 120 3.27 1.51 12.58
CA CYS A 120 4.37 0.98 13.39
C CYS A 120 5.65 1.82 13.26
N LEU A 121 6.03 2.20 12.04
CA LEU A 121 7.22 3.01 11.79
C LEU A 121 7.14 4.39 12.46
N VAL A 122 5.99 5.06 12.40
CA VAL A 122 5.76 6.32 13.14
C VAL A 122 5.97 6.11 14.64
N ALA A 123 5.44 5.02 15.20
CA ALA A 123 5.60 4.72 16.63
C ALA A 123 7.07 4.42 16.99
N PHE A 124 7.79 3.70 16.13
CA PHE A 124 9.20 3.38 16.35
C PHE A 124 10.07 4.64 16.27
N ALA A 125 9.88 5.50 15.25
CA ALA A 125 10.64 6.73 15.07
C ALA A 125 10.53 7.70 16.25
N LYS A 126 9.37 7.77 16.91
CA LYS A 126 9.15 8.65 18.08
C LYS A 126 9.99 8.27 19.31
N ARG A 127 10.37 7.00 19.48
CA ARG A 127 11.13 6.54 20.67
C ARG A 127 12.57 7.00 20.71
N PRO A 128 13.39 6.87 19.65
CA PRO A 128 14.75 7.43 19.62
C PRO A 128 14.78 8.94 19.32
N GLY A 129 13.64 9.62 19.21
CA GLY A 129 13.58 11.05 18.96
C GLY A 129 13.82 11.45 17.50
N LEU A 130 13.51 10.57 16.54
CA LEU A 130 13.62 10.83 15.09
C LEU A 130 12.40 11.63 14.60
N ALA A 131 12.28 12.89 15.03
CA ALA A 131 11.08 13.70 14.79
C ALA A 131 10.82 13.94 13.29
N ASP A 132 11.87 14.16 12.49
CA ASP A 132 11.74 14.41 11.05
C ASP A 132 11.21 13.16 10.32
N ASP A 133 11.74 11.98 10.65
CA ASP A 133 11.25 10.72 10.10
C ASP A 133 9.80 10.47 10.51
N ALA A 134 9.49 10.64 11.81
CA ALA A 134 8.13 10.47 12.31
C ALA A 134 7.12 11.38 11.60
N ASN A 135 7.48 12.63 11.29
CA ASN A 135 6.61 13.56 10.58
C ASN A 135 6.41 13.16 9.11
N LYS A 136 7.46 12.73 8.41
CA LYS A 136 7.37 12.25 7.03
C LYS A 136 6.51 11.00 6.95
N LEU A 137 6.75 10.03 7.83
CA LEU A 137 5.98 8.78 7.90
C LEU A 137 4.52 9.02 8.29
N GLN A 138 4.24 9.99 9.18
CA GLN A 138 2.88 10.37 9.53
C GLN A 138 2.13 10.92 8.32
N THR A 139 2.78 11.72 7.48
CA THR A 139 2.19 12.24 6.24
C THR A 139 1.82 11.09 5.29
N CYS A 140 2.69 10.09 5.13
CA CYS A 140 2.40 8.91 4.32
C CYS A 140 1.21 8.11 4.91
N LEU A 141 1.19 7.92 6.23
CA LEU A 141 0.09 7.24 6.94
C LEU A 141 -1.25 7.95 6.71
N ASP A 142 -1.30 9.27 6.87
CA ASP A 142 -2.51 10.07 6.71
C ASP A 142 -3.04 10.01 5.26
N ASN A 143 -2.15 10.06 4.28
CA ASN A 143 -2.50 9.91 2.87
C ASN A 143 -3.06 8.51 2.57
N THR A 144 -2.47 7.46 3.15
CA THR A 144 -2.93 6.08 2.99
C THR A 144 -4.33 5.88 3.61
N TYR A 145 -4.60 6.46 4.79
CA TYR A 145 -5.95 6.52 5.36
C TYR A 145 -6.94 7.26 4.47
N GLY A 146 -6.51 8.34 3.81
CA GLY A 146 -7.32 9.08 2.84
C GLY A 146 -7.76 8.21 1.68
N GLY A 147 -6.82 7.46 1.09
CA GLY A 147 -7.09 6.53 0.00
C GLY A 147 -8.02 5.38 0.39
N ASP A 148 -7.84 4.80 1.57
CA ASP A 148 -8.71 3.72 2.09
C ASP A 148 -10.16 4.20 2.28
N ARG A 149 -10.35 5.39 2.87
CA ARG A 149 -11.69 5.99 3.04
C ARG A 149 -12.36 6.27 1.69
N GLU A 150 -11.63 6.78 0.71
CA GLU A 150 -12.17 7.02 -0.62
C GLU A 150 -12.59 5.72 -1.31
N MET A 151 -11.79 4.67 -1.20
CA MET A 151 -12.13 3.35 -1.73
C MET A 151 -13.38 2.77 -1.07
N THR A 152 -13.53 2.94 0.24
CA THR A 152 -14.76 2.55 0.98
C THR A 152 -15.96 3.35 0.50
N ARG A 153 -15.83 4.65 0.22
CA ARG A 153 -16.90 5.50 -0.33
C ARG A 153 -17.38 4.99 -1.69
N ILE A 154 -16.44 4.65 -2.56
CA ILE A 154 -16.74 4.10 -3.91
C ILE A 154 -17.44 2.75 -3.78
N ALA A 155 -16.94 1.85 -2.94
CA ALA A 155 -17.51 0.52 -2.72
C ALA A 155 -18.96 0.60 -2.20
N THR A 156 -19.21 1.44 -1.20
CA THR A 156 -20.56 1.59 -0.58
C THR A 156 -21.52 2.46 -1.41
N GLY A 157 -21.01 3.14 -2.44
CA GLY A 157 -21.77 3.92 -3.40
C GLY A 157 -22.26 3.08 -4.57
N ASP A 158 -21.70 3.32 -5.76
CA ASP A 158 -22.27 2.81 -7.00
C ASP A 158 -21.68 1.45 -7.42
N VAL A 159 -20.39 1.16 -7.17
CA VAL A 159 -19.73 -0.08 -7.66
C VAL A 159 -20.38 -1.35 -7.11
N ASN A 160 -20.49 -1.50 -5.79
CA ASN A 160 -21.10 -2.71 -5.22
C ASN A 160 -22.61 -2.82 -5.54
N LYS A 161 -23.27 -1.69 -5.76
CA LYS A 161 -24.67 -1.66 -6.16
C LYS A 161 -24.84 -2.15 -7.60
N ALA A 162 -24.00 -1.73 -8.52
CA ALA A 162 -24.00 -2.21 -9.90
C ALA A 162 -23.73 -3.73 -9.97
N ALA A 163 -22.78 -4.23 -9.18
CA ALA A 163 -22.42 -5.65 -9.09
C ALA A 163 -23.54 -6.57 -8.55
N THR A 164 -24.67 -6.03 -8.04
CA THR A 164 -25.80 -6.82 -7.54
C THR A 164 -26.90 -7.06 -8.57
N ALA A 165 -26.81 -6.47 -9.75
CA ALA A 165 -27.79 -6.63 -10.83
C ALA A 165 -27.52 -7.90 -11.64
#